data_ea800e09f15ef153fe26013fa2ff1381
#
_entry.id   ea800e09f15ef153fe26013fa2ff1381
#
_cell.length_a   1.000
_cell.length_b   1.000
_cell.length_c   1.000
_cell.angle_alpha   90.00
_cell.angle_beta   90.00
_cell.angle_gamma   90.00
#
_symmetry.space_group_name_H-M   'P 1'
#
loop_
_entity.id
_entity.type
_entity.pdbx_description
1 polymer ?
#
loop_
_entity_poly.entity_id
_entity_poly.type
_entity_poly.pdbx_seq_one_letter_code
_entity_poly.pdbx_strand_id
1 'polypeptide(L)'
;TYYMSSTTMHMNPGVPVMRSKDLVNWEIVSYTYSTLGDNDALTLNNGKNAYGRGTWASCIRYHNGTFYVSSFSSTTGKTYIWSTKNIGIEPWKEISFSPSFHDHTLFFDDDGRVYLIYGNKKLTLVELKPDLTGVKDGGINQVIIENSSAPSGPESSLGEGSQLFRVNGKLYLFNITWPKGGMRTVVVHRADKITGPWEGKLVFQDKGVAQGGIVDTPDGRWFAYLFRDYGSVGRIPYLVPMKWED
;
A
#
# COMPACT_ATOMS: atom_id res chain seq x y z
N THR A 1 13.07 -13.15 -8.57
CA THR A 1 12.27 -12.14 -9.30
C THR A 1 11.48 -11.33 -8.30
N TYR A 2 11.46 -10.01 -8.48
CA TYR A 2 10.77 -9.04 -7.64
C TYR A 2 9.64 -8.39 -8.42
N TYR A 3 8.58 -8.05 -7.72
CA TYR A 3 7.45 -7.33 -8.28
C TYR A 3 7.14 -6.09 -7.46
N MET A 4 6.77 -5.02 -8.11
CA MET A 4 6.38 -3.75 -7.51
C MET A 4 5.08 -3.28 -8.16
N SER A 5 4.13 -2.83 -7.38
CA SER A 5 2.97 -2.07 -7.84
C SER A 5 3.15 -0.59 -7.53
N SER A 6 2.60 0.26 -8.36
CA SER A 6 2.62 1.70 -8.18
C SER A 6 1.24 2.28 -8.51
N THR A 7 1.14 3.58 -8.59
CA THR A 7 -0.09 4.27 -8.98
C THR A 7 0.16 5.20 -10.15
N THR A 8 -0.83 5.38 -10.99
CA THR A 8 -0.83 6.47 -11.98
C THR A 8 -1.43 7.75 -11.41
N MET A 9 -2.17 7.68 -10.31
CA MET A 9 -2.93 8.75 -9.65
C MET A 9 -3.90 9.53 -10.56
N HIS A 10 -4.00 9.15 -11.81
CA HIS A 10 -4.80 9.90 -12.78
C HIS A 10 -5.98 9.08 -13.29
N MET A 11 -5.72 8.28 -14.31
CA MET A 11 -6.78 7.67 -15.08
C MET A 11 -6.42 6.23 -15.46
N ASN A 12 -6.96 5.81 -16.57
CA ASN A 12 -6.72 4.52 -17.18
C ASN A 12 -5.50 4.54 -18.11
N PRO A 13 -4.78 3.43 -18.26
CA PRO A 13 -4.83 2.22 -17.43
C PRO A 13 -4.15 2.43 -16.07
N GLY A 14 -4.36 1.53 -15.14
CA GLY A 14 -3.71 1.52 -13.82
C GLY A 14 -3.73 0.11 -13.25
N VAL A 15 -3.38 -0.04 -12.15
CA VAL A 15 -2.20 0.05 -11.35
C VAL A 15 -1.04 -0.62 -12.11
N PRO A 16 0.02 0.06 -12.49
CA PRO A 16 1.14 -0.57 -13.17
C PRO A 16 1.85 -1.56 -12.24
N VAL A 17 2.17 -2.72 -12.76
CA VAL A 17 2.97 -3.75 -12.10
C VAL A 17 4.27 -3.91 -12.83
N MET A 18 5.36 -3.76 -12.11
CA MET A 18 6.71 -3.83 -12.63
C MET A 18 7.42 -5.09 -12.11
N ARG A 19 8.36 -5.57 -12.89
CA ARG A 19 9.19 -6.73 -12.57
C ARG A 19 10.67 -6.35 -12.61
N SER A 20 11.46 -6.92 -11.70
CA SER A 20 12.92 -6.78 -11.65
C SER A 20 13.59 -8.10 -11.28
N LYS A 21 14.86 -8.24 -11.66
CA LYS A 21 15.76 -9.32 -11.24
C LYS A 21 16.77 -8.87 -10.19
N ASP A 22 16.99 -7.57 -10.08
CA ASP A 22 18.09 -6.97 -9.30
C ASP A 22 17.66 -5.79 -8.41
N LEU A 23 16.36 -5.44 -8.37
CA LEU A 23 15.79 -4.29 -7.66
C LEU A 23 16.19 -2.92 -8.21
N VAL A 24 16.95 -2.85 -9.29
CA VAL A 24 17.45 -1.63 -9.93
C VAL A 24 16.82 -1.42 -11.29
N ASN A 25 16.85 -2.46 -12.12
CA ASN A 25 16.31 -2.44 -13.47
C ASN A 25 14.88 -2.99 -13.46
N TRP A 26 13.91 -2.14 -13.82
CA TRP A 26 12.49 -2.45 -13.76
C TRP A 26 11.84 -2.34 -15.13
N GLU A 27 10.99 -3.30 -15.46
CA GLU A 27 10.13 -3.26 -16.64
C GLU A 27 8.66 -3.31 -16.24
N ILE A 28 7.79 -2.53 -16.89
CA ILE A 28 6.34 -2.63 -16.72
C ILE A 28 5.89 -3.90 -17.45
N VAL A 29 5.30 -4.83 -16.72
CA VAL A 29 4.87 -6.13 -17.28
C VAL A 29 3.35 -6.27 -17.34
N SER A 30 2.60 -5.44 -16.61
CA SER A 30 1.14 -5.50 -16.59
C SER A 30 0.53 -4.23 -16.02
N TYR A 31 -0.77 -4.05 -16.31
CA TYR A 31 -1.68 -3.15 -15.60
C TYR A 31 -2.82 -3.99 -15.04
N THR A 32 -3.30 -3.66 -13.83
CA THR A 32 -4.38 -4.44 -13.21
C THR A 32 -5.74 -4.20 -13.86
N TYR A 33 -5.92 -3.02 -14.48
CA TYR A 33 -7.12 -2.67 -15.23
C TYR A 33 -6.79 -1.78 -16.44
N SER A 34 -7.60 -1.90 -17.49
CA SER A 34 -7.57 -0.98 -18.63
C SER A 34 -8.47 0.22 -18.38
N THR A 35 -9.62 0.01 -17.74
CA THR A 35 -10.60 1.04 -17.38
C THR A 35 -11.11 0.80 -15.98
N LEU A 36 -11.06 1.83 -15.12
CA LEU A 36 -11.53 1.75 -13.75
C LEU A 36 -13.00 2.22 -13.69
N GLY A 37 -13.92 1.27 -13.77
CA GLY A 37 -15.36 1.55 -13.73
C GLY A 37 -15.88 2.31 -14.94
N ASP A 38 -17.19 2.46 -15.02
CA ASP A 38 -17.88 3.26 -16.04
C ASP A 38 -18.13 4.67 -15.49
N ASN A 39 -17.19 5.58 -15.77
CA ASN A 39 -17.22 6.94 -15.24
C ASN A 39 -16.60 7.91 -16.26
N ASP A 40 -17.35 8.91 -16.69
CA ASP A 40 -16.93 9.91 -17.67
C ASP A 40 -15.60 10.60 -17.30
N ALA A 41 -15.40 10.90 -16.02
CA ALA A 41 -14.19 11.59 -15.57
C ALA A 41 -12.94 10.71 -15.68
N LEU A 42 -13.08 9.40 -15.43
CA LEU A 42 -11.99 8.43 -15.55
C LEU A 42 -11.68 8.08 -17.02
N THR A 43 -12.65 8.19 -17.90
CA THR A 43 -12.53 7.88 -19.33
C THR A 43 -12.36 9.12 -20.22
N LEU A 44 -12.26 10.32 -19.63
CA LEU A 44 -12.15 11.60 -20.32
C LEU A 44 -13.32 11.93 -21.25
N ASN A 45 -14.50 11.43 -20.94
CA ASN A 45 -15.71 11.70 -21.72
C ASN A 45 -16.42 12.99 -21.27
N ASN A 46 -17.20 13.57 -22.15
CA ASN A 46 -18.06 14.73 -21.87
C ASN A 46 -17.33 15.92 -21.23
N GLY A 47 -16.06 16.14 -21.59
CA GLY A 47 -15.22 17.23 -21.05
C GLY A 47 -14.82 17.06 -19.58
N LYS A 48 -15.08 15.89 -18.99
CA LYS A 48 -14.70 15.58 -17.61
C LYS A 48 -13.31 14.94 -17.53
N ASN A 49 -12.66 15.04 -16.36
CA ASN A 49 -11.40 14.37 -16.08
C ASN A 49 -11.31 13.97 -14.61
N ALA A 50 -10.42 13.03 -14.31
CA ALA A 50 -10.10 12.57 -12.98
C ALA A 50 -8.59 12.66 -12.69
N TYR A 51 -7.92 13.71 -13.20
CA TYR A 51 -6.51 13.94 -12.91
C TYR A 51 -6.27 14.01 -11.40
N GLY A 52 -5.32 13.19 -10.90
CA GLY A 52 -5.05 13.04 -9.48
C GLY A 52 -6.14 12.33 -8.67
N ARG A 53 -7.17 11.77 -9.31
CA ARG A 53 -8.33 11.15 -8.66
C ARG A 53 -8.66 9.74 -9.18
N GLY A 54 -7.70 9.06 -9.79
CA GLY A 54 -7.79 7.64 -10.16
C GLY A 54 -7.58 6.73 -8.95
N THR A 55 -6.79 5.67 -9.12
CA THR A 55 -6.31 4.85 -8.00
C THR A 55 -5.09 5.47 -7.36
N TRP A 56 -5.06 5.46 -6.03
CA TRP A 56 -3.94 6.00 -5.24
C TRP A 56 -3.02 4.86 -4.76
N ALA A 57 -2.51 4.96 -3.52
CA ALA A 57 -1.54 4.00 -3.01
C ALA A 57 -1.99 2.55 -3.19
N SER A 58 -1.09 1.73 -3.70
CA SER A 58 -1.33 0.31 -3.95
C SER A 58 -0.51 -0.58 -3.02
N CYS A 59 -1.00 -1.79 -2.86
CA CYS A 59 -0.35 -2.84 -2.09
C CYS A 59 -0.27 -4.09 -2.97
N ILE A 60 0.90 -4.74 -3.05
CA ILE A 60 1.07 -6.01 -3.75
C ILE A 60 1.40 -7.12 -2.75
N ARG A 61 0.77 -8.29 -2.90
CA ARG A 61 0.98 -9.47 -2.05
C ARG A 61 1.03 -10.73 -2.90
N TYR A 62 1.80 -11.70 -2.43
CA TYR A 62 1.77 -13.07 -2.94
C TYR A 62 1.31 -14.00 -1.82
N HIS A 63 0.25 -14.75 -2.08
CA HIS A 63 -0.31 -15.67 -1.10
C HIS A 63 -0.87 -16.91 -1.81
N ASN A 64 -0.46 -18.10 -1.37
CA ASN A 64 -0.94 -19.38 -1.87
C ASN A 64 -0.98 -19.48 -3.41
N GLY A 65 0.14 -19.16 -4.08
CA GLY A 65 0.27 -19.28 -5.53
C GLY A 65 -0.43 -18.17 -6.34
N THR A 66 -0.95 -17.15 -5.68
CA THR A 66 -1.69 -16.05 -6.31
C THR A 66 -1.10 -14.70 -5.93
N PHE A 67 -0.96 -13.82 -6.90
CA PHE A 67 -0.61 -12.43 -6.69
C PHE A 67 -1.89 -11.61 -6.50
N TYR A 68 -1.84 -10.70 -5.55
CA TYR A 68 -2.91 -9.75 -5.26
C TYR A 68 -2.35 -8.34 -5.32
N VAL A 69 -3.05 -7.46 -6.02
CA VAL A 69 -2.82 -6.02 -5.97
C VAL A 69 -4.08 -5.38 -5.46
N SER A 70 -3.97 -4.48 -4.48
CA SER A 70 -5.10 -3.73 -3.98
C SER A 70 -4.85 -2.24 -4.01
N SER A 71 -5.90 -1.47 -4.23
CA SER A 71 -5.91 -0.02 -4.20
C SER A 71 -7.33 0.50 -3.97
N PHE A 72 -7.51 1.80 -3.96
CA PHE A 72 -8.80 2.44 -3.78
C PHE A 72 -8.94 3.64 -4.72
N SER A 73 -10.17 4.06 -4.94
CA SER A 73 -10.47 5.30 -5.66
C SER A 73 -11.60 6.04 -4.97
N SER A 74 -11.35 7.27 -4.56
CA SER A 74 -12.38 8.15 -4.02
C SER A 74 -13.39 8.57 -5.09
N THR A 75 -12.99 8.63 -6.35
CA THR A 75 -13.86 8.96 -7.49
C THR A 75 -14.96 7.93 -7.67
N THR A 76 -14.66 6.64 -7.49
CA THR A 76 -15.65 5.55 -7.58
C THR A 76 -16.23 5.19 -6.21
N GLY A 77 -15.65 5.65 -5.11
CA GLY A 77 -16.06 5.29 -3.74
C GLY A 77 -15.80 3.82 -3.40
N LYS A 78 -14.84 3.17 -4.08
CA LYS A 78 -14.59 1.74 -3.94
C LYS A 78 -13.15 1.40 -3.57
N THR A 79 -13.02 0.27 -2.92
CA THR A 79 -11.80 -0.51 -2.75
C THR A 79 -11.75 -1.59 -3.81
N TYR A 80 -10.59 -1.83 -4.38
CA TYR A 80 -10.34 -2.78 -5.45
C TYR A 80 -9.28 -3.78 -5.02
N ILE A 81 -9.49 -5.05 -5.38
CA ILE A 81 -8.53 -6.14 -5.24
C ILE A 81 -8.47 -6.88 -6.57
N TRP A 82 -7.31 -6.90 -7.18
CA TRP A 82 -7.05 -7.65 -8.41
C TRP A 82 -6.19 -8.85 -8.11
N SER A 83 -6.46 -9.98 -8.72
CA SER A 83 -5.71 -11.21 -8.51
C SER A 83 -5.35 -11.91 -9.83
N THR A 84 -4.16 -12.51 -9.87
CA THR A 84 -3.70 -13.36 -10.98
C THR A 84 -2.70 -14.40 -10.47
N LYS A 85 -2.61 -15.53 -11.15
CA LYS A 85 -1.57 -16.53 -10.86
C LYS A 85 -0.25 -16.23 -11.59
N ASN A 86 -0.33 -15.54 -12.75
CA ASN A 86 0.82 -15.29 -13.61
C ASN A 86 0.80 -13.84 -14.12
N ILE A 87 1.55 -12.98 -13.45
CA ILE A 87 1.66 -11.55 -13.85
C ILE A 87 2.21 -11.44 -15.28
N GLY A 88 1.52 -10.66 -16.12
CA GLY A 88 1.90 -10.41 -17.52
C GLY A 88 1.53 -11.54 -18.49
N ILE A 89 0.91 -12.62 -18.00
CA ILE A 89 0.47 -13.75 -18.83
C ILE A 89 -1.05 -13.91 -18.74
N GLU A 90 -1.58 -13.99 -17.53
CA GLU A 90 -3.02 -14.13 -17.28
C GLU A 90 -3.65 -12.77 -16.96
N PRO A 91 -4.90 -12.54 -17.36
CA PRO A 91 -5.62 -11.33 -17.00
C PRO A 91 -5.83 -11.27 -15.48
N TRP A 92 -5.90 -10.05 -14.95
CA TRP A 92 -6.28 -9.82 -13.57
C TRP A 92 -7.80 -10.01 -13.40
N LYS A 93 -8.16 -10.71 -12.34
CA LYS A 93 -9.55 -10.82 -11.89
C LYS A 93 -9.79 -9.70 -10.89
N GLU A 94 -10.81 -8.87 -11.14
CA GLU A 94 -11.19 -7.76 -10.28
C GLU A 94 -12.28 -8.16 -9.30
N ILE A 95 -12.11 -7.77 -8.05
CA ILE A 95 -13.13 -7.68 -7.01
C ILE A 95 -13.16 -6.23 -6.55
N SER A 96 -14.34 -5.65 -6.40
CA SER A 96 -14.48 -4.31 -5.86
C SER A 96 -15.70 -4.20 -4.94
N PHE A 97 -15.58 -3.38 -3.91
CA PHE A 97 -16.65 -3.13 -2.94
C PHE A 97 -16.52 -1.72 -2.32
N SER A 98 -17.58 -1.24 -1.72
CA SER A 98 -17.59 0.01 -0.96
C SER A 98 -17.45 -0.26 0.54
N PRO A 99 -16.87 0.71 1.29
CA PRO A 99 -16.35 2.01 0.86
C PRO A 99 -14.94 1.93 0.26
N SER A 100 -14.42 3.09 -0.20
CA SER A 100 -13.01 3.24 -0.52
C SER A 100 -12.20 3.36 0.75
N PHE A 101 -11.32 2.41 1.05
CA PHE A 101 -10.44 2.41 2.20
C PHE A 101 -9.13 3.12 1.88
N HIS A 102 -8.94 4.30 2.46
CA HIS A 102 -7.80 5.18 2.18
C HIS A 102 -6.47 4.56 2.55
N ASP A 103 -5.52 4.52 1.60
CA ASP A 103 -4.13 4.10 1.77
C ASP A 103 -3.97 2.78 2.54
N HIS A 104 -4.80 1.82 2.19
CA HIS A 104 -4.84 0.54 2.88
C HIS A 104 -3.70 -0.40 2.51
N THR A 105 -3.40 -1.32 3.41
CA THR A 105 -2.60 -2.53 3.16
C THR A 105 -3.48 -3.77 3.25
N LEU A 106 -3.38 -4.64 2.25
CA LEU A 106 -3.99 -5.98 2.28
C LEU A 106 -3.04 -6.95 2.99
N PHE A 107 -3.56 -7.75 3.91
CA PHE A 107 -2.77 -8.70 4.67
C PHE A 107 -3.47 -10.04 4.84
N PHE A 108 -2.79 -11.10 4.48
CA PHE A 108 -3.19 -12.49 4.72
C PHE A 108 -2.45 -12.98 5.95
N ASP A 109 -3.19 -13.29 7.01
CA ASP A 109 -2.61 -13.75 8.26
C ASP A 109 -2.42 -15.28 8.25
N ASP A 110 -1.53 -15.77 9.13
CA ASP A 110 -1.19 -17.20 9.24
C ASP A 110 -2.37 -18.05 9.73
N ASP A 111 -3.36 -17.43 10.36
CA ASP A 111 -4.60 -18.09 10.80
C ASP A 111 -5.66 -18.22 9.69
N GLY A 112 -5.33 -17.80 8.45
CA GLY A 112 -6.19 -17.88 7.28
C GLY A 112 -7.19 -16.73 7.15
N ARG A 113 -7.17 -15.76 8.06
CA ARG A 113 -7.98 -14.54 7.96
C ARG A 113 -7.32 -13.49 7.09
N VAL A 114 -8.14 -12.63 6.51
CA VAL A 114 -7.66 -11.55 5.64
C VAL A 114 -8.11 -10.21 6.19
N TYR A 115 -7.19 -9.25 6.16
CA TYR A 115 -7.39 -7.95 6.76
C TYR A 115 -7.02 -6.81 5.83
N LEU A 116 -7.65 -5.64 6.07
CA LEU A 116 -7.15 -4.33 5.65
C LEU A 116 -6.82 -3.50 6.89
N ILE A 117 -5.70 -2.76 6.84
CA ILE A 117 -5.42 -1.65 7.73
C ILE A 117 -5.40 -0.39 6.88
N TYR A 118 -6.16 0.62 7.25
CA TYR A 118 -6.36 1.83 6.47
C TYR A 118 -6.50 3.07 7.33
N GLY A 119 -6.37 4.23 6.72
CA GLY A 119 -6.64 5.51 7.33
C GLY A 119 -5.48 6.50 7.25
N ASN A 120 -5.71 7.66 7.86
CA ASN A 120 -4.72 8.72 7.99
C ASN A 120 -4.68 9.17 9.46
N LYS A 121 -3.54 9.07 10.10
CA LYS A 121 -3.29 9.18 11.54
C LYS A 121 -4.02 8.09 12.34
N LYS A 122 -5.33 8.13 12.39
CA LYS A 122 -6.14 7.05 12.99
C LYS A 122 -6.19 5.88 12.02
N LEU A 123 -5.60 4.74 12.42
CA LEU A 123 -5.56 3.54 11.62
C LEU A 123 -6.55 2.51 12.15
N THR A 124 -7.38 2.03 11.24
CA THR A 124 -8.45 1.05 11.52
C THR A 124 -8.11 -0.27 10.86
N LEU A 125 -8.31 -1.35 11.59
CA LEU A 125 -8.25 -2.73 11.14
C LEU A 125 -9.65 -3.22 10.83
N VAL A 126 -9.84 -3.79 9.62
CA VAL A 126 -11.06 -4.50 9.26
C VAL A 126 -10.74 -5.90 8.75
N GLU A 127 -11.55 -6.88 9.15
CA GLU A 127 -11.50 -8.24 8.64
C GLU A 127 -12.34 -8.33 7.36
N LEU A 128 -11.77 -8.90 6.31
CA LEU A 128 -12.48 -9.16 5.06
C LEU A 128 -13.13 -10.55 5.07
N LYS A 129 -14.13 -10.73 4.22
CA LYS A 129 -14.63 -12.04 3.85
C LYS A 129 -13.51 -12.86 3.18
N PRO A 130 -13.48 -14.18 3.35
CA PRO A 130 -12.43 -15.02 2.75
C PRO A 130 -12.36 -14.95 1.23
N ASP A 131 -13.47 -14.64 0.56
CA ASP A 131 -13.57 -14.43 -0.88
C ASP A 131 -13.21 -13.01 -1.34
N LEU A 132 -12.82 -12.14 -0.41
CA LEU A 132 -12.42 -10.75 -0.63
C LEU A 132 -13.53 -9.82 -1.15
N THR A 133 -14.79 -10.23 -1.11
CA THR A 133 -15.91 -9.46 -1.68
C THR A 133 -16.38 -8.29 -0.82
N GLY A 134 -15.77 -8.10 0.35
CA GLY A 134 -16.12 -7.01 1.27
C GLY A 134 -15.69 -7.26 2.69
N VAL A 135 -16.10 -6.37 3.56
CA VAL A 135 -15.90 -6.50 5.01
C VAL A 135 -16.75 -7.65 5.53
N LYS A 136 -16.18 -8.46 6.43
CA LYS A 136 -16.86 -9.60 7.05
C LYS A 136 -17.83 -9.13 8.13
N ASP A 137 -19.09 -9.55 8.01
CA ASP A 137 -20.10 -9.28 9.01
C ASP A 137 -19.72 -9.93 10.36
N GLY A 138 -19.74 -9.13 11.43
CA GLY A 138 -19.30 -9.58 12.75
C GLY A 138 -17.79 -9.87 12.87
N GLY A 139 -17.02 -9.58 11.82
CA GLY A 139 -15.55 -9.64 11.86
C GLY A 139 -14.94 -8.47 12.64
N ILE A 140 -13.61 -8.48 12.76
CA ILE A 140 -12.89 -7.39 13.41
C ILE A 140 -13.09 -6.10 12.62
N ASN A 141 -13.49 -5.03 13.33
CA ASN A 141 -13.55 -3.66 12.81
C ASN A 141 -13.27 -2.71 13.98
N GLN A 142 -12.01 -2.31 14.13
CA GLN A 142 -11.60 -1.49 15.27
C GLN A 142 -10.40 -0.60 14.95
N VAL A 143 -10.31 0.52 15.66
CA VAL A 143 -9.10 1.34 15.66
C VAL A 143 -7.99 0.59 16.40
N ILE A 144 -6.84 0.47 15.75
CA ILE A 144 -5.64 -0.19 16.31
C ILE A 144 -4.54 0.80 16.67
N ILE A 145 -4.51 1.97 16.01
CA ILE A 145 -3.56 3.04 16.29
C ILE A 145 -4.33 4.37 16.23
N GLU A 146 -4.38 5.10 17.33
CA GLU A 146 -5.09 6.39 17.40
C GLU A 146 -4.36 7.51 16.65
N ASN A 147 -3.02 7.48 16.67
CA ASN A 147 -2.19 8.44 15.93
C ASN A 147 -0.89 7.81 15.44
N SER A 148 -0.90 7.35 14.20
CA SER A 148 0.27 6.73 13.55
C SER A 148 1.43 7.69 13.32
N SER A 149 1.19 9.00 13.38
CA SER A 149 2.24 10.00 13.23
C SER A 149 2.95 10.36 14.54
N ALA A 150 2.45 9.91 15.68
CA ALA A 150 2.98 10.29 17.00
C ALA A 150 4.50 10.09 17.15
N PRO A 151 5.13 9.01 16.63
CA PRO A 151 6.57 8.83 16.75
C PRO A 151 7.42 9.87 16.01
N SER A 152 6.84 10.60 15.05
CA SER A 152 7.55 11.66 14.30
C SER A 152 7.33 13.06 14.88
N GLY A 153 6.58 13.17 15.98
CA GLY A 153 6.31 14.42 16.67
C GLY A 153 4.82 14.78 16.73
N PRO A 154 4.44 15.72 17.61
CA PRO A 154 3.03 16.00 17.96
C PRO A 154 2.25 16.62 16.79
N GLU A 155 2.90 17.38 15.92
CA GLU A 155 2.27 18.10 14.82
C GLU A 155 2.74 17.55 13.47
N SER A 156 2.15 16.43 13.03
CA SER A 156 2.32 15.91 11.69
C SER A 156 1.07 16.14 10.85
N SER A 157 1.25 16.47 9.57
CA SER A 157 0.13 16.71 8.65
C SER A 157 -0.53 15.42 8.18
N LEU A 158 0.18 14.29 8.22
CA LEU A 158 -0.32 12.99 7.80
C LEU A 158 0.33 11.84 8.58
N GLY A 159 -0.29 10.66 8.47
CA GLY A 159 0.18 9.40 9.02
C GLY A 159 -0.54 8.26 8.28
N GLU A 160 -0.12 7.97 7.03
CA GLU A 160 -0.84 7.14 6.06
C GLU A 160 0.11 6.24 5.27
N GLY A 161 -0.32 5.70 4.14
CA GLY A 161 0.50 4.85 3.28
C GLY A 161 0.85 3.53 3.94
N SER A 162 -0.12 2.90 4.60
CA SER A 162 0.06 1.68 5.37
C SER A 162 0.62 0.53 4.53
N GLN A 163 1.71 -0.09 5.02
CA GLN A 163 2.24 -1.33 4.46
C GLN A 163 2.61 -2.28 5.61
N LEU A 164 1.88 -3.39 5.72
CA LEU A 164 2.06 -4.38 6.79
C LEU A 164 2.86 -5.58 6.30
N PHE A 165 3.85 -5.97 7.10
CA PHE A 165 4.67 -7.16 6.87
C PHE A 165 4.80 -7.96 8.16
N ARG A 166 4.90 -9.30 8.01
CA ARG A 166 5.31 -10.20 9.09
C ARG A 166 6.76 -10.60 8.86
N VAL A 167 7.61 -10.32 9.84
CA VAL A 167 9.04 -10.67 9.80
C VAL A 167 9.41 -11.27 11.15
N ASN A 168 10.03 -12.46 11.13
CA ASN A 168 10.44 -13.19 12.33
C ASN A 168 9.32 -13.31 13.39
N GLY A 169 8.09 -13.59 12.94
CA GLY A 169 6.91 -13.75 13.81
C GLY A 169 6.27 -12.47 14.32
N LYS A 170 6.89 -11.30 14.09
CA LYS A 170 6.34 -9.99 14.49
C LYS A 170 5.74 -9.25 13.31
N LEU A 171 4.78 -8.39 13.58
CA LEU A 171 4.13 -7.52 12.61
C LEU A 171 4.80 -6.14 12.61
N TYR A 172 5.07 -5.63 11.41
CA TYR A 172 5.68 -4.32 11.18
C TYR A 172 4.81 -3.54 10.19
N LEU A 173 4.21 -2.46 10.67
CA LEU A 173 3.35 -1.57 9.88
C LEU A 173 4.10 -0.27 9.59
N PHE A 174 4.45 -0.07 8.34
CA PHE A 174 5.14 1.11 7.84
C PHE A 174 4.13 2.19 7.44
N ASN A 175 4.40 3.42 7.83
CA ASN A 175 3.61 4.58 7.46
C ASN A 175 4.52 5.76 7.07
N ILE A 176 4.02 6.60 6.15
CA ILE A 176 4.58 7.92 5.91
C ILE A 176 3.99 8.92 6.89
N THR A 177 4.84 9.79 7.41
CA THR A 177 4.43 10.95 8.19
C THR A 177 5.09 12.23 7.67
N TRP A 178 4.56 13.38 8.03
CA TRP A 178 5.13 14.66 7.64
C TRP A 178 5.08 15.64 8.81
N PRO A 179 6.13 15.65 9.67
CA PRO A 179 6.21 16.57 10.80
C PRO A 179 6.17 18.03 10.34
N LYS A 180 5.54 18.88 11.11
CA LYS A 180 5.47 20.32 10.85
C LYS A 180 6.87 20.92 10.82
N GLY A 181 7.16 21.68 9.76
CA GLY A 181 8.48 22.27 9.54
C GLY A 181 9.59 21.29 9.20
N GLY A 182 9.26 20.01 9.07
CA GLY A 182 10.17 18.93 8.72
C GLY A 182 9.95 18.38 7.32
N MET A 183 10.53 17.22 7.07
CA MET A 183 10.41 16.48 5.82
C MET A 183 9.55 15.23 6.00
N ARG A 184 9.09 14.65 4.91
CA ARG A 184 8.43 13.33 4.92
C ARG A 184 9.36 12.29 5.54
N THR A 185 8.79 11.40 6.33
CA THR A 185 9.51 10.54 7.26
C THR A 185 8.82 9.18 7.32
N VAL A 186 9.56 8.11 7.56
CA VAL A 186 9.03 6.76 7.78
C VAL A 186 8.93 6.48 9.26
N VAL A 187 7.75 6.08 9.68
CA VAL A 187 7.44 5.54 11.00
C VAL A 187 7.09 4.07 10.85
N VAL A 188 7.54 3.24 11.78
CA VAL A 188 7.16 1.83 11.88
C VAL A 188 6.47 1.59 13.21
N HIS A 189 5.36 0.88 13.16
CA HIS A 189 4.70 0.33 14.34
C HIS A 189 4.89 -1.17 14.37
N ARG A 190 5.29 -1.71 15.52
CA ARG A 190 5.53 -3.14 15.73
C ARG A 190 4.50 -3.71 16.71
N ALA A 191 4.07 -4.95 16.46
CA ALA A 191 3.20 -5.70 17.36
C ALA A 191 3.41 -7.20 17.22
N ASP A 192 3.02 -7.96 18.27
CA ASP A 192 2.96 -9.42 18.21
C ASP A 192 1.62 -9.93 17.64
N LYS A 193 0.56 -9.14 17.79
CA LYS A 193 -0.80 -9.46 17.32
C LYS A 193 -1.32 -8.32 16.45
N ILE A 194 -2.13 -8.65 15.45
CA ILE A 194 -2.68 -7.65 14.52
C ILE A 194 -3.57 -6.61 15.21
N THR A 195 -4.18 -6.97 16.31
CA THR A 195 -4.97 -6.07 17.16
C THR A 195 -4.12 -5.22 18.12
N GLY A 196 -2.80 -5.42 18.14
CA GLY A 196 -1.88 -4.72 19.04
C GLY A 196 -1.67 -5.41 20.39
N PRO A 197 -1.08 -4.71 21.36
CA PRO A 197 -0.68 -3.29 21.30
C PRO A 197 0.42 -3.02 20.28
N TRP A 198 0.39 -1.82 19.69
CA TRP A 198 1.36 -1.37 18.70
C TRP A 198 2.34 -0.37 19.32
N GLU A 199 3.63 -0.62 19.12
CA GLU A 199 4.71 0.29 19.51
C GLU A 199 5.27 1.00 18.30
N GLY A 200 5.27 2.34 18.29
CA GLY A 200 5.72 3.13 17.15
C GLY A 200 7.11 3.73 17.33
N LYS A 201 7.92 3.74 16.27
CA LYS A 201 9.24 4.36 16.23
C LYS A 201 9.47 5.07 14.89
N LEU A 202 10.11 6.24 14.91
CA LEU A 202 10.68 6.86 13.71
C LEU A 202 11.90 6.06 13.29
N VAL A 203 11.94 5.61 12.03
CA VAL A 203 13.00 4.73 11.53
C VAL A 203 13.81 5.31 10.37
N PHE A 204 13.24 6.25 9.62
CA PHE A 204 13.95 6.85 8.50
C PHE A 204 13.49 8.30 8.24
N GLN A 205 14.47 9.21 8.12
CA GLN A 205 14.24 10.60 7.78
C GLN A 205 15.45 11.12 6.99
N ASP A 206 15.37 11.10 5.69
CA ASP A 206 16.40 11.64 4.79
C ASP A 206 15.77 12.21 3.53
N LYS A 207 16.02 13.49 3.25
CA LYS A 207 15.65 14.22 2.02
C LYS A 207 14.18 14.10 1.61
N GLY A 208 13.28 13.76 2.53
CA GLY A 208 11.86 13.56 2.26
C GLY A 208 11.53 12.25 1.52
N VAL A 209 12.44 11.29 1.51
CA VAL A 209 12.21 9.94 0.98
C VAL A 209 11.38 9.16 1.99
N ALA A 210 10.18 8.74 1.60
CA ALA A 210 9.26 8.03 2.47
C ALA A 210 8.18 7.31 1.64
N GLN A 211 7.30 6.57 2.32
CA GLN A 211 6.21 5.75 1.78
C GLN A 211 6.67 4.68 0.78
N GLY A 212 6.37 3.45 1.09
CA GLY A 212 6.65 2.30 0.26
C GLY A 212 6.63 1.02 1.07
N GLY A 213 7.25 -0.01 0.53
CA GLY A 213 7.32 -1.33 1.14
C GLY A 213 8.74 -1.75 1.46
N ILE A 214 8.86 -2.97 1.94
CA ILE A 214 10.15 -3.61 2.19
C ILE A 214 10.27 -4.88 1.35
N VAL A 215 11.50 -5.29 1.10
CA VAL A 215 11.83 -6.50 0.36
C VAL A 215 13.13 -7.09 0.89
N ASP A 216 13.19 -8.41 0.94
CA ASP A 216 14.41 -9.17 1.19
C ASP A 216 14.98 -9.78 -0.08
N THR A 217 16.25 -10.09 -0.05
CA THR A 217 16.97 -10.76 -1.12
C THR A 217 17.41 -12.15 -0.69
N PRO A 218 17.67 -13.08 -1.64
CA PRO A 218 18.06 -14.45 -1.31
C PRO A 218 19.34 -14.58 -0.49
N ASP A 219 20.18 -13.55 -0.47
CA ASP A 219 21.40 -13.45 0.36
C ASP A 219 21.14 -12.82 1.74
N GLY A 220 19.86 -12.62 2.11
CA GLY A 220 19.45 -12.17 3.44
C GLY A 220 19.55 -10.65 3.67
N ARG A 221 19.84 -9.86 2.66
CA ARG A 221 19.80 -8.40 2.77
C ARG A 221 18.36 -7.91 2.69
N TRP A 222 18.08 -6.82 3.40
CA TRP A 222 16.78 -6.15 3.39
C TRP A 222 16.90 -4.74 2.84
N PHE A 223 15.86 -4.33 2.13
CA PHE A 223 15.73 -2.99 1.55
C PHE A 223 14.33 -2.45 1.76
N ALA A 224 14.24 -1.13 1.99
CA ALA A 224 13.01 -0.39 1.81
C ALA A 224 12.98 0.20 0.39
N TYR A 225 11.86 0.06 -0.29
CA TYR A 225 11.60 0.71 -1.57
C TYR A 225 10.66 1.88 -1.32
N LEU A 226 11.22 3.07 -1.29
CA LEU A 226 10.54 4.30 -0.89
C LEU A 226 10.56 5.30 -2.05
N PHE A 227 9.80 6.38 -1.98
CA PHE A 227 9.87 7.41 -3.01
C PHE A 227 10.08 8.81 -2.44
N ARG A 228 10.49 9.73 -3.32
CA ARG A 228 10.51 11.16 -3.10
C ARG A 228 9.77 11.87 -4.23
N ASP A 229 9.01 12.92 -3.90
CA ASP A 229 8.38 13.79 -4.90
C ASP A 229 9.39 14.72 -5.53
N TYR A 230 9.35 14.79 -6.86
CA TYR A 230 10.19 15.70 -7.69
C TYR A 230 9.33 16.57 -8.61
N GLY A 231 8.24 17.10 -8.09
CA GLY A 231 7.35 18.01 -8.83
C GLY A 231 6.83 17.37 -10.13
N SER A 232 7.08 18.02 -11.26
CA SER A 232 6.59 17.56 -12.58
C SER A 232 7.18 16.24 -13.06
N VAL A 233 8.32 15.80 -12.50
CA VAL A 233 8.91 14.49 -12.83
C VAL A 233 8.17 13.36 -12.13
N GLY A 234 7.41 13.67 -11.07
CA GLY A 234 6.64 12.70 -10.31
C GLY A 234 7.40 12.12 -9.12
N ARG A 235 7.06 10.89 -8.76
CA ARG A 235 7.60 10.19 -7.59
C ARG A 235 8.72 9.26 -8.02
N ILE A 236 9.93 9.60 -7.60
CA ILE A 236 11.14 8.83 -7.91
C ILE A 236 11.39 7.83 -6.80
N PRO A 237 11.44 6.51 -7.09
CA PRO A 237 11.73 5.48 -6.09
C PRO A 237 13.21 5.44 -5.71
N TYR A 238 13.45 5.07 -4.46
CA TYR A 238 14.76 4.88 -3.85
C TYR A 238 14.83 3.48 -3.23
N LEU A 239 15.93 2.79 -3.45
CA LEU A 239 16.27 1.55 -2.76
C LEU A 239 17.14 1.88 -1.55
N VAL A 240 16.58 1.74 -0.35
CA VAL A 240 17.23 2.10 0.91
C VAL A 240 17.63 0.83 1.66
N PRO A 241 18.92 0.60 1.92
CA PRO A 241 19.36 -0.55 2.72
C PRO A 241 18.76 -0.52 4.14
N MET A 242 18.33 -1.68 4.62
CA MET A 242 17.76 -1.84 5.96
C MET A 242 18.57 -2.81 6.80
N LYS A 243 18.50 -2.61 8.10
CA LYS A 243 18.93 -3.58 9.11
C LYS A 243 17.82 -3.77 10.13
N TRP A 244 17.67 -4.99 10.62
CA TRP A 244 16.82 -5.28 11.76
C TRP A 244 17.65 -5.17 13.03
N GLU A 245 17.13 -4.47 14.01
CA GLU A 245 17.68 -4.35 15.36
C GLU A 245 16.64 -4.90 16.35
N ASP A 246 17.11 -5.61 17.39
CA ASP A 246 16.26 -6.22 18.42
C ASP A 246 15.53 -5.19 19.28
#